data_617203d71fdf708b3aaa605346390ab4
#
_entry.id   617203d71fdf708b3aaa605346390ab4
#
_cell.length_a   1.000
_cell.length_b   1.000
_cell.length_c   1.000
_cell.angle_alpha   90.00
_cell.angle_beta   90.00
_cell.angle_gamma   90.00
#
_symmetry.space_group_name_H-M   'P 1'
#
loop_
_entity.id
_entity.type
_entity.pdbx_description
1 polymer ?
#
loop_
_entity_poly.entity_id
_entity_poly.type
_entity_poly.pdbx_seq_one_letter_code
_entity_poly.pdbx_strand_id
1 'polypeptide(L)'
;MFPDAFDQKHFLVEETDYLVMIGGAGAPLLLLHGFPQTHLCWDLVAPALAENHTVIAPDLGGYGGSTAPMGGPRGEGYSKREMAAELVHLMSALGHDQFAVVGHDRGARVAYRMALDHPHKITRLAVLNIVPTIEQFERMSGGPSLGYWPWYLLAQPAPLPERLLSADPAAVLDHAFDTWSTDPAAIIPEHRAAYLEAMTPRTADAICADYRAGFFLDRDHDAADRANGRRISAPTLMVTGAEEIQLNDAPAIWRSWAAQVSAKRVPGGHFLPEEAPDAVLPLLAQFLGG
;
A
#
# COMPACT_ATOMS: atom_id res chain seq x y z
N MET A 1 -18.79 -3.11 1.41
CA MET A 1 -18.52 -4.54 1.79
C MET A 1 -17.99 -5.23 0.55
N PHE A 2 -16.90 -6.00 0.64
CA PHE A 2 -16.36 -6.71 -0.51
C PHE A 2 -17.45 -7.61 -1.12
N PRO A 3 -17.56 -7.70 -2.48
CA PRO A 3 -18.66 -8.40 -3.12
C PRO A 3 -18.70 -9.89 -2.78
N ASP A 4 -19.91 -10.49 -2.75
CA ASP A 4 -20.15 -11.91 -2.47
C ASP A 4 -19.42 -12.89 -3.42
N ALA A 5 -18.93 -12.38 -4.55
CA ALA A 5 -18.11 -13.15 -5.50
C ALA A 5 -16.68 -13.40 -5.04
N PHE A 6 -16.27 -12.82 -3.90
CA PHE A 6 -14.95 -13.02 -3.32
C PHE A 6 -15.02 -13.90 -2.07
N ASP A 7 -14.18 -14.92 -2.04
CA ASP A 7 -13.98 -15.76 -0.87
C ASP A 7 -13.05 -15.07 0.13
N GLN A 8 -13.45 -14.95 1.38
CA GLN A 8 -12.58 -14.55 2.47
C GLN A 8 -11.89 -15.79 3.06
N LYS A 9 -10.57 -15.76 3.12
CA LYS A 9 -9.76 -16.87 3.65
C LYS A 9 -8.62 -16.36 4.52
N HIS A 10 -8.13 -17.23 5.40
CA HIS A 10 -6.94 -16.99 6.20
C HIS A 10 -5.80 -17.90 5.74
N PHE A 11 -4.60 -17.34 5.65
CA PHE A 11 -3.39 -18.05 5.28
C PHE A 11 -2.25 -17.71 6.24
N LEU A 12 -1.75 -18.73 6.91
CA LEU A 12 -0.56 -18.58 7.74
C LEU A 12 0.69 -18.66 6.86
N VAL A 13 1.44 -17.56 6.83
CA VAL A 13 2.74 -17.46 6.14
C VAL A 13 3.76 -17.08 7.20
N GLU A 14 4.71 -17.97 7.49
CA GLU A 14 5.64 -17.83 8.60
C GLU A 14 4.86 -17.62 9.92
N GLU A 15 4.94 -16.44 10.54
CA GLU A 15 4.23 -16.10 11.78
C GLU A 15 3.08 -15.12 11.56
N THR A 16 2.81 -14.71 10.30
CA THR A 16 1.74 -13.80 9.92
C THR A 16 0.52 -14.58 9.42
N ASP A 17 -0.63 -14.37 10.03
CA ASP A 17 -1.92 -14.89 9.55
C ASP A 17 -2.60 -13.81 8.71
N TYR A 18 -2.59 -14.00 7.39
CA TYR A 18 -3.17 -13.08 6.41
C TYR A 18 -4.66 -13.34 6.22
N LEU A 19 -5.50 -12.33 6.46
CA LEU A 19 -6.86 -12.30 5.90
C LEU A 19 -6.76 -11.88 4.43
N VAL A 20 -7.33 -12.68 3.54
CA VAL A 20 -7.21 -12.49 2.08
C VAL A 20 -8.58 -12.62 1.42
N MET A 21 -8.95 -11.63 0.61
CA MET A 21 -10.09 -11.72 -0.30
C MET A 21 -9.60 -12.27 -1.64
N ILE A 22 -10.25 -13.34 -2.14
CA ILE A 22 -9.87 -13.99 -3.40
C ILE A 22 -11.10 -14.11 -4.29
N GLY A 23 -11.01 -13.62 -5.53
CA GLY A 23 -12.11 -13.72 -6.48
C GLY A 23 -11.64 -13.66 -7.93
N GLY A 24 -12.56 -14.04 -8.85
CA GLY A 24 -12.28 -14.05 -10.28
C GLY A 24 -11.45 -15.23 -10.76
N ALA A 25 -11.08 -15.18 -12.04
CA ALA A 25 -10.25 -16.19 -12.69
C ALA A 25 -9.41 -15.55 -13.80
N GLY A 26 -8.19 -16.04 -13.99
CA GLY A 26 -7.26 -15.54 -15.01
C GLY A 26 -5.86 -15.30 -14.45
N ALA A 27 -5.14 -14.34 -15.03
CA ALA A 27 -3.79 -14.00 -14.57
C ALA A 27 -3.81 -13.49 -13.11
N PRO A 28 -2.88 -13.94 -12.24
CA PRO A 28 -2.91 -13.55 -10.83
C PRO A 28 -2.55 -12.08 -10.65
N LEU A 29 -3.34 -11.40 -9.80
CA LEU A 29 -3.24 -10.00 -9.48
C LEU A 29 -3.29 -9.77 -7.97
N LEU A 30 -2.22 -9.24 -7.40
CA LEU A 30 -2.13 -8.87 -5.99
C LEU A 30 -2.50 -7.39 -5.81
N LEU A 31 -3.47 -7.09 -4.94
CA LEU A 31 -3.90 -5.73 -4.60
C LEU A 31 -3.51 -5.41 -3.16
N LEU A 32 -2.70 -4.37 -2.94
CA LEU A 32 -2.17 -3.99 -1.63
C LEU A 32 -2.66 -2.61 -1.20
N HIS A 33 -3.39 -2.56 -0.09
CA HIS A 33 -3.90 -1.32 0.51
C HIS A 33 -2.83 -0.53 1.26
N GLY A 34 -3.18 0.65 1.77
CA GLY A 34 -2.33 1.48 2.60
C GLY A 34 -2.95 1.91 3.92
N PHE A 35 -2.33 2.89 4.59
CA PHE A 35 -2.81 3.48 5.84
C PHE A 35 -3.91 4.53 5.55
N PRO A 36 -4.96 4.60 6.32
CA PRO A 36 -5.37 3.74 7.43
C PRO A 36 -6.38 2.65 7.01
N GLN A 37 -6.36 2.26 5.74
CA GLN A 37 -7.33 1.39 5.10
C GLN A 37 -7.03 -0.10 5.31
N THR A 38 -7.89 -0.95 4.77
CA THR A 38 -7.77 -2.40 4.65
C THR A 38 -8.02 -2.81 3.19
N HIS A 39 -8.11 -4.12 2.91
CA HIS A 39 -8.52 -4.63 1.59
C HIS A 39 -9.80 -3.96 1.05
N LEU A 40 -10.66 -3.44 1.93
CA LEU A 40 -11.93 -2.79 1.54
C LEU A 40 -11.74 -1.61 0.59
N CYS A 41 -10.61 -0.93 0.61
CA CYS A 41 -10.35 0.18 -0.33
C CYS A 41 -10.41 -0.23 -1.81
N TRP A 42 -10.35 -1.53 -2.10
CA TRP A 42 -10.40 -2.09 -3.43
C TRP A 42 -11.79 -2.53 -3.88
N ASP A 43 -12.83 -2.45 -3.03
CA ASP A 43 -14.14 -3.04 -3.31
C ASP A 43 -14.85 -2.45 -4.53
N LEU A 44 -14.57 -1.19 -4.88
CA LEU A 44 -15.08 -0.54 -6.09
C LEU A 44 -14.28 -0.90 -7.36
N VAL A 45 -13.06 -1.40 -7.21
CA VAL A 45 -12.13 -1.67 -8.32
C VAL A 45 -11.96 -3.17 -8.57
N ALA A 46 -11.86 -3.96 -7.53
CA ALA A 46 -11.57 -5.39 -7.60
C ALA A 46 -12.58 -6.20 -8.41
N PRO A 47 -13.91 -5.96 -8.35
CA PRO A 47 -14.88 -6.75 -9.11
C PRO A 47 -14.67 -6.73 -10.62
N ALA A 48 -14.42 -5.55 -11.17
CA ALA A 48 -14.19 -5.41 -12.60
C ALA A 48 -12.83 -6.00 -13.03
N LEU A 49 -11.81 -5.92 -12.17
CA LEU A 49 -10.52 -6.58 -12.43
C LEU A 49 -10.65 -8.11 -12.36
N ALA A 50 -11.52 -8.63 -11.49
CA ALA A 50 -11.77 -10.06 -11.34
C ALA A 50 -12.48 -10.71 -12.57
N GLU A 51 -13.02 -9.92 -13.49
CA GLU A 51 -13.55 -10.45 -14.76
C GLU A 51 -12.45 -11.14 -15.61
N ASN A 52 -11.18 -10.71 -15.47
CA ASN A 52 -10.06 -11.20 -16.27
C ASN A 52 -8.85 -11.65 -15.45
N HIS A 53 -8.92 -11.51 -14.12
CA HIS A 53 -7.82 -11.84 -13.22
C HIS A 53 -8.30 -12.68 -12.04
N THR A 54 -7.41 -13.52 -11.53
CA THR A 54 -7.54 -14.03 -10.16
C THR A 54 -7.01 -12.94 -9.23
N VAL A 55 -7.92 -12.20 -8.62
CA VAL A 55 -7.60 -11.09 -7.70
C VAL A 55 -7.35 -11.64 -6.31
N ILE A 56 -6.24 -11.24 -5.71
CA ILE A 56 -5.83 -11.55 -4.34
C ILE A 56 -5.64 -10.21 -3.62
N ALA A 57 -6.48 -9.91 -2.63
CA ALA A 57 -6.43 -8.68 -1.86
C ALA A 57 -6.29 -8.99 -0.36
N PRO A 58 -5.05 -9.13 0.14
CA PRO A 58 -4.81 -9.32 1.57
C PRO A 58 -4.93 -8.02 2.35
N ASP A 59 -5.30 -8.12 3.62
CA ASP A 59 -4.88 -7.11 4.58
C ASP A 59 -3.38 -7.26 4.84
N LEU A 60 -2.65 -6.15 4.87
CA LEU A 60 -1.21 -6.16 5.16
C LEU A 60 -0.96 -6.75 6.56
N GLY A 61 0.19 -7.36 6.77
CA GLY A 61 0.53 -7.96 8.07
C GLY A 61 0.35 -6.99 9.22
N GLY A 62 -0.51 -7.35 10.19
CA GLY A 62 -0.88 -6.53 11.33
C GLY A 62 -1.95 -5.47 11.08
N TYR A 63 -2.44 -5.31 9.85
CA TYR A 63 -3.56 -4.44 9.49
C TYR A 63 -4.85 -5.24 9.37
N GLY A 64 -5.99 -4.57 9.52
CA GLY A 64 -7.30 -5.17 9.28
C GLY A 64 -7.52 -6.46 10.06
N GLY A 65 -7.91 -7.50 9.34
CA GLY A 65 -8.09 -8.86 9.88
C GLY A 65 -6.81 -9.71 9.89
N SER A 66 -5.70 -9.20 9.35
CA SER A 66 -4.41 -9.90 9.40
C SER A 66 -3.71 -9.71 10.73
N THR A 67 -3.00 -10.73 11.19
CA THR A 67 -2.16 -10.63 12.40
C THR A 67 -0.70 -10.83 12.03
N ALA A 68 0.19 -10.19 12.76
CA ALA A 68 1.64 -10.35 12.60
C ALA A 68 2.33 -10.28 13.96
N PRO A 69 3.57 -10.76 14.09
CA PRO A 69 4.37 -10.60 15.30
C PRO A 69 4.56 -9.14 15.70
N MET A 70 4.92 -8.89 16.94
CA MET A 70 5.30 -7.55 17.38
C MET A 70 6.57 -7.10 16.67
N GLY A 71 6.55 -5.86 16.16
CA GLY A 71 7.74 -5.28 15.54
C GLY A 71 8.86 -4.98 16.56
N GLY A 72 10.10 -5.04 16.09
CA GLY A 72 11.26 -4.59 16.85
C GLY A 72 11.30 -3.06 17.03
N PRO A 73 12.26 -2.53 17.83
CA PRO A 73 12.33 -1.10 18.16
C PRO A 73 12.48 -0.16 16.96
N ARG A 74 13.04 -0.63 15.84
CA ARG A 74 13.18 0.12 14.57
C ARG A 74 12.15 -0.31 13.54
N GLY A 75 11.18 -1.17 13.90
CA GLY A 75 10.20 -1.76 12.99
C GLY A 75 10.70 -3.03 12.29
N GLU A 76 11.69 -3.74 12.86
CA GLU A 76 12.10 -5.05 12.37
C GLU A 76 10.88 -6.00 12.32
N GLY A 77 10.77 -6.77 11.25
CA GLY A 77 9.59 -7.56 10.91
C GLY A 77 8.54 -6.79 10.06
N TYR A 78 8.65 -5.45 9.96
CA TYR A 78 7.73 -4.61 9.20
C TYR A 78 8.41 -3.81 8.07
N SER A 79 9.69 -4.06 7.78
CA SER A 79 10.31 -3.46 6.61
C SER A 79 9.59 -3.91 5.33
N LYS A 80 9.53 -3.03 4.35
CA LYS A 80 8.88 -3.37 3.07
C LYS A 80 9.54 -4.56 2.37
N ARG A 81 10.80 -4.83 2.70
CA ARG A 81 11.54 -6.02 2.24
C ARG A 81 10.98 -7.30 2.87
N GLU A 82 10.79 -7.31 4.20
CA GLU A 82 10.24 -8.45 4.93
C GLU A 82 8.79 -8.70 4.52
N MET A 83 7.95 -7.66 4.53
CA MET A 83 6.54 -7.75 4.09
C MET A 83 6.43 -8.24 2.61
N ALA A 84 7.30 -7.76 1.73
CA ALA A 84 7.33 -8.19 0.32
C ALA A 84 7.69 -9.67 0.19
N ALA A 85 8.67 -10.17 0.96
CA ALA A 85 9.05 -11.58 0.96
C ALA A 85 7.90 -12.47 1.46
N GLU A 86 7.24 -12.12 2.55
CA GLU A 86 6.07 -12.85 3.06
C GLU A 86 4.92 -12.91 2.03
N LEU A 87 4.60 -11.78 1.37
CA LEU A 87 3.56 -11.75 0.34
C LEU A 87 3.94 -12.55 -0.93
N VAL A 88 5.22 -12.61 -1.29
CA VAL A 88 5.70 -13.52 -2.33
C VAL A 88 5.51 -14.98 -1.92
N HIS A 89 5.75 -15.32 -0.65
CA HIS A 89 5.47 -16.66 -0.12
C HIS A 89 3.97 -16.96 -0.12
N LEU A 90 3.12 -16.00 0.27
CA LEU A 90 1.66 -16.13 0.17
C LEU A 90 1.22 -16.45 -1.27
N MET A 91 1.69 -15.68 -2.26
CA MET A 91 1.35 -15.90 -3.66
C MET A 91 1.83 -17.27 -4.16
N SER A 92 3.03 -17.69 -3.75
CA SER A 92 3.54 -19.02 -4.08
C SER A 92 2.74 -20.15 -3.43
N ALA A 93 2.29 -19.97 -2.18
CA ALA A 93 1.42 -20.92 -1.48
C ALA A 93 0.04 -21.05 -2.15
N LEU A 94 -0.45 -19.98 -2.78
CA LEU A 94 -1.65 -19.95 -3.60
C LEU A 94 -1.44 -20.54 -5.02
N GLY A 95 -0.21 -20.97 -5.36
CA GLY A 95 0.13 -21.55 -6.66
C GLY A 95 0.50 -20.51 -7.73
N HIS A 96 0.80 -19.27 -7.35
CA HIS A 96 1.11 -18.19 -8.27
C HIS A 96 2.60 -17.82 -8.22
N ASP A 97 3.38 -18.35 -9.15
CA ASP A 97 4.83 -18.09 -9.23
C ASP A 97 5.18 -16.73 -9.82
N GLN A 98 4.34 -16.20 -10.69
CA GLN A 98 4.46 -14.87 -11.30
C GLN A 98 3.11 -14.18 -11.26
N PHE A 99 3.09 -12.90 -10.95
CA PHE A 99 1.86 -12.13 -10.80
C PHE A 99 2.08 -10.64 -11.07
N ALA A 100 1.00 -9.95 -11.38
CA ALA A 100 0.98 -8.49 -11.36
C ALA A 100 0.68 -7.99 -9.94
N VAL A 101 1.20 -6.82 -9.58
CA VAL A 101 0.93 -6.19 -8.29
C VAL A 101 0.50 -4.74 -8.47
N VAL A 102 -0.56 -4.36 -7.78
CA VAL A 102 -1.04 -2.99 -7.65
C VAL A 102 -1.01 -2.63 -6.17
N GLY A 103 -0.38 -1.53 -5.84
CA GLY A 103 -0.35 -1.05 -4.47
C GLY A 103 -0.77 0.41 -4.36
N HIS A 104 -1.41 0.74 -3.25
CA HIS A 104 -1.72 2.09 -2.84
C HIS A 104 -0.99 2.42 -1.54
N ASP A 105 -0.44 3.62 -1.40
CA ASP A 105 0.23 4.15 -0.20
C ASP A 105 1.25 3.15 0.40
N ARG A 106 1.03 2.61 1.63
CA ARG A 106 1.93 1.63 2.28
C ARG A 106 2.07 0.37 1.43
N GLY A 107 0.96 -0.10 0.84
CA GLY A 107 0.97 -1.25 -0.07
C GLY A 107 1.77 -1.01 -1.35
N ALA A 108 1.75 0.22 -1.89
CA ALA A 108 2.60 0.57 -3.04
C ALA A 108 4.09 0.54 -2.67
N ARG A 109 4.43 0.85 -1.41
CA ARG A 109 5.82 0.72 -0.91
C ARG A 109 6.26 -0.73 -0.81
N VAL A 110 5.37 -1.62 -0.40
CA VAL A 110 5.62 -3.08 -0.46
C VAL A 110 5.75 -3.55 -1.90
N ALA A 111 4.85 -3.10 -2.79
CA ALA A 111 4.83 -3.53 -4.19
C ALA A 111 6.11 -3.17 -4.96
N TYR A 112 6.62 -1.92 -4.85
CA TYR A 112 7.85 -1.58 -5.54
C TYR A 112 9.08 -2.26 -4.92
N ARG A 113 9.10 -2.46 -3.60
CA ARG A 113 10.16 -3.22 -2.95
C ARG A 113 10.16 -4.67 -3.41
N MET A 114 8.97 -5.27 -3.54
CA MET A 114 8.80 -6.62 -4.10
C MET A 114 9.36 -6.70 -5.53
N ALA A 115 9.08 -5.70 -6.38
CA ALA A 115 9.58 -5.65 -7.74
C ALA A 115 11.10 -5.47 -7.83
N LEU A 116 11.74 -4.80 -6.85
CA LEU A 116 13.20 -4.69 -6.75
C LEU A 116 13.84 -5.98 -6.26
N ASP A 117 13.28 -6.62 -5.22
CA ASP A 117 13.92 -7.76 -4.56
C ASP A 117 13.55 -9.10 -5.21
N HIS A 118 12.39 -9.20 -5.87
CA HIS A 118 11.88 -10.40 -6.53
C HIS A 118 11.52 -10.15 -8.02
N PRO A 119 12.45 -9.62 -8.85
CA PRO A 119 12.14 -9.15 -10.21
C PRO A 119 11.56 -10.23 -11.13
N HIS A 120 11.86 -11.52 -10.86
CA HIS A 120 11.35 -12.65 -11.67
C HIS A 120 9.91 -13.04 -11.30
N LYS A 121 9.39 -12.56 -10.17
CA LYS A 121 8.02 -12.83 -9.71
C LYS A 121 7.02 -11.80 -10.23
N ILE A 122 7.46 -10.57 -10.51
CA ILE A 122 6.58 -9.45 -10.84
C ILE A 122 6.50 -9.25 -12.35
N THR A 123 5.31 -9.49 -12.90
CA THR A 123 5.06 -9.32 -14.34
C THR A 123 4.74 -7.86 -14.69
N ARG A 124 4.03 -7.14 -13.81
CA ARG A 124 3.66 -5.73 -13.92
C ARG A 124 3.55 -5.11 -12.53
N LEU A 125 3.93 -3.86 -12.40
CA LEU A 125 3.80 -3.08 -11.17
C LEU A 125 2.94 -1.85 -11.41
N ALA A 126 1.90 -1.64 -10.58
CA ALA A 126 1.24 -0.34 -10.50
C ALA A 126 1.39 0.24 -9.09
N VAL A 127 1.74 1.52 -9.02
CA VAL A 127 1.90 2.27 -7.76
C VAL A 127 1.00 3.50 -7.77
N LEU A 128 0.20 3.65 -6.71
CA LEU A 128 -0.75 4.73 -6.55
C LEU A 128 -0.30 5.68 -5.42
N ASN A 129 -0.19 6.95 -5.74
CA ASN A 129 0.02 8.09 -4.82
C ASN A 129 1.29 8.01 -3.94
N ILE A 130 2.39 7.51 -4.47
CA ILE A 130 3.68 7.53 -3.76
C ILE A 130 4.86 7.88 -4.67
N VAL A 131 5.96 8.22 -4.03
CA VAL A 131 7.34 8.08 -4.55
C VAL A 131 8.10 7.08 -3.66
N PRO A 132 9.24 6.52 -4.10
CA PRO A 132 10.08 5.66 -3.26
C PRO A 132 10.40 6.29 -1.90
N THR A 133 10.62 5.46 -0.89
CA THR A 133 10.70 5.93 0.51
C THR A 133 11.79 6.96 0.72
N ILE A 134 12.99 6.76 0.18
CA ILE A 134 14.08 7.74 0.30
C ILE A 134 13.73 9.08 -0.36
N GLU A 135 13.10 9.04 -1.54
CA GLU A 135 12.67 10.24 -2.26
C GLU A 135 11.60 11.01 -1.47
N GLN A 136 10.74 10.27 -0.75
CA GLN A 136 9.76 10.87 0.15
C GLN A 136 10.44 11.62 1.28
N PHE A 137 11.42 11.03 1.96
CA PHE A 137 12.13 11.66 3.08
C PHE A 137 12.93 12.89 2.63
N GLU A 138 13.54 12.88 1.45
CA GLU A 138 14.32 13.99 0.94
C GLU A 138 13.47 15.25 0.64
N ARG A 139 12.15 15.09 0.46
CA ARG A 139 11.19 16.19 0.17
C ARG A 139 10.35 16.62 1.38
N MET A 140 10.42 15.90 2.49
CA MET A 140 9.64 16.20 3.72
C MET A 140 10.21 17.41 4.45
N SER A 141 10.05 18.61 3.87
CA SER A 141 10.52 19.87 4.46
C SER A 141 9.56 21.01 4.20
N GLY A 142 9.58 22.02 5.07
CA GLY A 142 8.74 23.22 4.95
C GLY A 142 7.25 22.95 5.18
N GLY A 143 6.38 23.83 4.70
CA GLY A 143 4.93 23.76 4.89
C GLY A 143 4.28 22.45 4.40
N PRO A 144 4.63 21.94 3.20
CA PRO A 144 4.10 20.68 2.71
C PRO A 144 4.36 19.47 3.61
N SER A 145 5.39 19.53 4.47
CA SER A 145 5.71 18.44 5.39
C SER A 145 4.63 18.17 6.44
N LEU A 146 3.72 19.12 6.69
CA LEU A 146 2.59 18.91 7.60
C LEU A 146 1.66 17.78 7.12
N GLY A 147 1.48 17.62 5.81
CA GLY A 147 0.71 16.51 5.23
C GLY A 147 1.35 15.12 5.48
N TYR A 148 2.63 15.09 5.81
CA TYR A 148 3.37 13.85 6.10
C TYR A 148 3.47 13.55 7.60
N TRP A 149 2.54 14.09 8.41
CA TRP A 149 2.51 13.94 9.86
C TRP A 149 2.65 12.50 10.36
N PRO A 150 2.12 11.43 9.69
CA PRO A 150 2.28 10.07 10.20
C PRO A 150 3.73 9.63 10.27
N TRP A 151 4.56 10.08 9.34
CA TRP A 151 5.99 9.75 9.35
C TRP A 151 6.73 10.30 10.57
N TYR A 152 6.31 11.47 11.07
CA TYR A 152 6.90 12.10 12.25
C TYR A 152 6.29 11.60 13.55
N LEU A 153 4.99 11.31 13.55
CA LEU A 153 4.28 10.87 14.74
C LEU A 153 4.44 9.37 14.96
N LEU A 154 4.08 8.56 13.97
CA LEU A 154 3.97 7.10 14.13
C LEU A 154 5.34 6.40 14.16
N ALA A 155 6.39 7.04 13.64
CA ALA A 155 7.75 6.52 13.74
C ALA A 155 8.46 6.88 15.05
N GLN A 156 7.83 7.61 15.97
CA GLN A 156 8.43 7.88 17.29
C GLN A 156 8.68 6.59 18.08
N PRO A 157 9.61 6.61 19.03
CA PRO A 157 9.84 5.47 19.91
C PRO A 157 8.59 5.04 20.66
N ALA A 158 8.40 3.72 20.80
CA ALA A 158 7.34 3.16 21.60
C ALA A 158 7.46 3.62 23.07
N PRO A 159 6.38 3.76 23.83
CA PRO A 159 4.99 3.48 23.47
C PRO A 159 4.18 4.74 23.13
N LEU A 160 4.82 5.86 22.77
CA LEU A 160 4.12 7.13 22.60
C LEU A 160 3.07 7.09 21.46
N PRO A 161 3.44 6.76 20.21
CA PRO A 161 2.47 6.81 19.11
C PRO A 161 1.38 5.75 19.25
N GLU A 162 1.71 4.54 19.73
CA GLU A 162 0.73 3.47 19.97
C GLU A 162 -0.35 3.90 20.97
N ARG A 163 0.07 4.56 22.05
CA ARG A 163 -0.87 5.07 23.06
C ARG A 163 -1.76 6.17 22.52
N LEU A 164 -1.23 7.08 21.71
CA LEU A 164 -2.00 8.15 21.09
C LEU A 164 -3.01 7.59 20.09
N LEU A 165 -2.57 6.69 19.20
CA LEU A 165 -3.41 6.06 18.20
C LEU A 165 -4.51 5.18 18.83
N SER A 166 -4.20 4.48 19.93
CA SER A 166 -5.18 3.65 20.64
C SER A 166 -6.12 4.45 21.55
N ALA A 167 -5.73 5.65 21.97
CA ALA A 167 -6.58 6.48 22.85
C ALA A 167 -7.77 7.10 22.11
N ASP A 168 -7.57 7.53 20.86
CA ASP A 168 -8.61 8.08 20.01
C ASP A 168 -8.33 7.75 18.54
N PRO A 169 -8.56 6.51 18.13
CA PRO A 169 -8.32 6.09 16.76
C PRO A 169 -9.21 6.84 15.75
N ALA A 170 -10.43 7.22 16.15
CA ALA A 170 -11.34 7.97 15.29
C ALA A 170 -10.75 9.33 14.89
N ALA A 171 -10.20 10.09 15.85
CA ALA A 171 -9.59 11.37 15.54
C ALA A 171 -8.43 11.25 14.54
N VAL A 172 -7.64 10.18 14.63
CA VAL A 172 -6.50 9.94 13.72
C VAL A 172 -6.98 9.55 12.32
N LEU A 173 -7.95 8.63 12.23
CA LEU A 173 -8.52 8.18 10.96
C LEU A 173 -9.27 9.31 10.24
N ASP A 174 -10.15 9.99 10.96
CA ASP A 174 -10.92 11.10 10.40
C ASP A 174 -10.00 12.22 9.92
N HIS A 175 -8.96 12.56 10.70
CA HIS A 175 -7.97 13.54 10.26
C HIS A 175 -7.27 13.13 8.96
N ALA A 176 -6.89 11.86 8.82
CA ALA A 176 -6.28 11.36 7.59
C ALA A 176 -7.26 11.45 6.40
N PHE A 177 -8.48 10.95 6.57
CA PHE A 177 -9.48 10.98 5.51
C PHE A 177 -9.89 12.41 5.13
N ASP A 178 -10.09 13.28 6.11
CA ASP A 178 -10.57 14.65 5.87
C ASP A 178 -9.49 15.57 5.28
N THR A 179 -8.20 15.30 5.56
CA THR A 179 -7.11 16.18 5.09
C THR A 179 -6.40 15.67 3.83
N TRP A 180 -6.53 14.38 3.49
CA TRP A 180 -5.86 13.79 2.32
C TRP A 180 -6.82 13.51 1.16
N SER A 181 -8.13 13.45 1.42
CA SER A 181 -9.13 13.35 0.35
C SER A 181 -9.41 14.72 -0.27
N THR A 182 -9.71 14.72 -1.55
CA THR A 182 -10.32 15.86 -2.24
C THR A 182 -11.80 15.98 -1.87
N ASP A 183 -12.47 14.84 -1.81
CA ASP A 183 -13.84 14.69 -1.31
C ASP A 183 -13.86 13.64 -0.19
N PRO A 184 -13.87 14.06 1.10
CA PRO A 184 -13.94 13.12 2.21
C PRO A 184 -15.18 12.23 2.21
N ALA A 185 -16.27 12.64 1.54
CA ALA A 185 -17.49 11.85 1.43
C ALA A 185 -17.35 10.64 0.48
N ALA A 186 -16.30 10.61 -0.34
CA ALA A 186 -15.97 9.45 -1.17
C ALA A 186 -15.62 8.23 -0.32
N ILE A 187 -15.04 8.42 0.87
CA ILE A 187 -14.86 7.36 1.86
C ILE A 187 -16.18 7.21 2.60
N ILE A 188 -17.02 6.30 2.14
CA ILE A 188 -18.39 6.13 2.64
C ILE A 188 -18.44 5.78 4.13
N PRO A 189 -19.52 6.13 4.85
CA PRO A 189 -19.62 5.89 6.30
C PRO A 189 -19.38 4.43 6.71
N GLU A 190 -19.83 3.49 5.91
CA GLU A 190 -19.65 2.06 6.13
C GLU A 190 -18.17 1.64 6.09
N HIS A 191 -17.39 2.21 5.16
CA HIS A 191 -15.95 1.97 5.08
C HIS A 191 -15.20 2.62 6.24
N ARG A 192 -15.53 3.90 6.56
CA ARG A 192 -14.95 4.57 7.74
C ARG A 192 -15.19 3.77 9.02
N ALA A 193 -16.40 3.27 9.21
CA ALA A 193 -16.73 2.43 10.38
C ALA A 193 -15.91 1.13 10.40
N ALA A 194 -15.78 0.44 9.27
CA ALA A 194 -14.98 -0.77 9.17
C ALA A 194 -13.47 -0.52 9.41
N TYR A 195 -12.92 0.57 8.88
CA TYR A 195 -11.53 0.96 9.15
C TYR A 195 -11.31 1.29 10.63
N LEU A 196 -12.29 1.96 11.27
CA LEU A 196 -12.22 2.27 12.68
C LEU A 196 -12.31 0.99 13.54
N GLU A 197 -13.20 0.05 13.21
CA GLU A 197 -13.31 -1.23 13.89
C GLU A 197 -12.01 -2.05 13.78
N ALA A 198 -11.35 -2.00 12.63
CA ALA A 198 -10.07 -2.64 12.39
C ALA A 198 -8.90 -2.01 13.17
N MET A 199 -9.06 -0.79 13.70
CA MET A 199 -8.02 -0.07 14.45
C MET A 199 -7.95 -0.52 15.91
N THR A 200 -7.56 -1.76 16.13
CA THR A 200 -7.32 -2.33 17.46
C THR A 200 -5.99 -1.85 18.04
N PRO A 201 -5.74 -2.00 19.36
CA PRO A 201 -4.42 -1.72 19.92
C PRO A 201 -3.28 -2.50 19.24
N ARG A 202 -3.53 -3.75 18.84
CA ARG A 202 -2.55 -4.56 18.09
C ARG A 202 -2.28 -3.98 16.70
N THR A 203 -3.32 -3.51 16.02
CA THR A 203 -3.18 -2.82 14.73
C THR A 203 -2.40 -1.51 14.88
N ALA A 204 -2.63 -0.76 15.97
CA ALA A 204 -1.86 0.45 16.26
C ALA A 204 -0.37 0.14 16.46
N ASP A 205 -0.02 -0.94 17.18
CA ASP A 205 1.36 -1.40 17.33
C ASP A 205 2.00 -1.73 15.98
N ALA A 206 1.29 -2.48 15.13
CA ALA A 206 1.74 -2.87 13.79
C ALA A 206 1.96 -1.65 12.87
N ILE A 207 1.01 -0.72 12.83
CA ILE A 207 1.12 0.53 12.08
C ILE A 207 2.35 1.32 12.52
N CYS A 208 2.55 1.50 13.81
CA CYS A 208 3.72 2.23 14.32
C CYS A 208 5.03 1.50 13.97
N ALA A 209 5.06 0.18 14.04
CA ALA A 209 6.22 -0.62 13.61
C ALA A 209 6.50 -0.45 12.12
N ASP A 210 5.46 -0.45 11.27
CA ASP A 210 5.57 -0.21 9.83
C ASP A 210 6.14 1.19 9.52
N TYR A 211 5.68 2.25 10.20
CA TYR A 211 6.23 3.59 10.02
C TYR A 211 7.67 3.71 10.53
N ARG A 212 8.02 3.04 11.64
CA ARG A 212 9.42 2.94 12.11
C ARG A 212 10.30 2.25 11.09
N ALA A 213 9.86 1.11 10.54
CA ALA A 213 10.58 0.42 9.49
C ALA A 213 10.84 1.35 8.29
N GLY A 214 9.83 2.10 7.87
CA GLY A 214 9.97 3.11 6.81
C GLY A 214 11.05 4.15 7.12
N PHE A 215 11.09 4.63 8.35
CA PHE A 215 12.04 5.65 8.79
C PHE A 215 13.47 5.10 8.92
N PHE A 216 13.65 3.91 9.51
CA PHE A 216 14.96 3.39 9.91
C PHE A 216 15.53 2.34 8.94
N LEU A 217 14.69 1.56 8.26
CA LEU A 217 15.12 0.41 7.46
C LEU A 217 14.88 0.62 5.97
N ASP A 218 13.66 0.97 5.56
CA ASP A 218 13.30 1.05 4.14
C ASP A 218 14.06 2.17 3.43
N ARG A 219 14.24 3.31 4.09
CA ARG A 219 15.06 4.40 3.59
C ARG A 219 16.51 3.96 3.30
N ASP A 220 17.10 3.16 4.20
CA ASP A 220 18.46 2.65 4.04
C ASP A 220 18.53 1.60 2.90
N HIS A 221 17.50 0.76 2.77
CA HIS A 221 17.37 -0.18 1.64
C HIS A 221 17.29 0.58 0.30
N ASP A 222 16.47 1.62 0.22
CA ASP A 222 16.34 2.45 -0.98
C ASP A 222 17.64 3.18 -1.31
N ALA A 223 18.32 3.72 -0.29
CA ALA A 223 19.61 4.40 -0.48
C ALA A 223 20.66 3.45 -1.08
N ALA A 224 20.71 2.21 -0.59
CA ALA A 224 21.61 1.19 -1.11
C ALA A 224 21.27 0.82 -2.55
N ASP A 225 20.00 0.63 -2.88
CA ASP A 225 19.57 0.29 -4.23
C ASP A 225 19.86 1.43 -5.21
N ARG A 226 19.57 2.69 -4.83
CA ARG A 226 19.87 3.86 -5.63
C ARG A 226 21.37 4.01 -5.87
N ALA A 227 22.20 3.82 -4.84
CA ALA A 227 23.65 3.88 -4.96
C ALA A 227 24.23 2.80 -5.89
N ASN A 228 23.60 1.63 -5.93
CA ASN A 228 23.98 0.51 -6.78
C ASN A 228 23.31 0.54 -8.18
N GLY A 229 22.54 1.58 -8.48
CA GLY A 229 21.84 1.68 -9.77
C GLY A 229 20.79 0.61 -10.00
N ARG A 230 20.26 -0.04 -8.96
CA ARG A 230 19.21 -1.06 -9.09
C ARG A 230 17.91 -0.40 -9.55
N ARG A 231 17.27 -1.03 -10.51
CA ARG A 231 16.03 -0.53 -11.11
C ARG A 231 15.03 -1.66 -11.28
N ILE A 232 13.76 -1.33 -11.15
CA ILE A 232 12.63 -2.21 -11.43
C ILE A 232 12.63 -2.55 -12.92
N SER A 233 12.65 -3.84 -13.25
CA SER A 233 12.63 -4.34 -14.62
C SER A 233 11.22 -4.50 -15.18
N ALA A 234 10.22 -4.76 -14.30
CA ALA A 234 8.83 -4.90 -14.70
C ALA A 234 8.27 -3.59 -15.27
N PRO A 235 7.43 -3.64 -16.31
CA PRO A 235 6.65 -2.48 -16.73
C PRO A 235 5.94 -1.87 -15.53
N THR A 236 6.04 -0.54 -15.37
CA THR A 236 5.55 0.16 -14.20
C THR A 236 4.53 1.23 -14.60
N LEU A 237 3.35 1.19 -14.02
CA LEU A 237 2.35 2.25 -14.08
C LEU A 237 2.39 3.04 -12.77
N MET A 238 2.58 4.36 -12.87
CA MET A 238 2.42 5.28 -11.76
C MET A 238 1.14 6.10 -11.96
N VAL A 239 0.28 6.12 -10.96
CA VAL A 239 -0.94 6.94 -10.94
C VAL A 239 -0.91 7.86 -9.73
N THR A 240 -1.16 9.16 -9.94
CA THR A 240 -1.28 10.14 -8.85
C THR A 240 -2.58 10.92 -8.97
N GLY A 241 -3.12 11.31 -7.82
CA GLY A 241 -4.21 12.28 -7.74
C GLY A 241 -3.78 13.66 -8.24
N ALA A 242 -4.69 14.39 -8.87
CA ALA A 242 -4.41 15.72 -9.40
C ALA A 242 -4.17 16.73 -8.28
N GLU A 243 -4.75 16.50 -7.11
CA GLU A 243 -4.61 17.38 -5.95
C GLU A 243 -3.36 17.07 -5.12
N GLU A 244 -2.68 15.94 -5.39
CA GLU A 244 -1.40 15.59 -4.77
C GLU A 244 -0.24 16.41 -5.40
N ILE A 245 -0.25 17.73 -5.16
CA ILE A 245 0.71 18.67 -5.76
C ILE A 245 2.16 18.36 -5.37
N GLN A 246 2.39 17.76 -4.22
CA GLN A 246 3.70 17.30 -3.75
C GLN A 246 4.25 16.14 -4.60
N LEU A 247 3.43 15.49 -5.43
CA LEU A 247 3.82 14.42 -6.34
C LEU A 247 3.94 14.87 -7.80
N ASN A 248 4.00 16.19 -8.07
CA ASN A 248 4.12 16.73 -9.43
C ASN A 248 5.37 16.23 -10.17
N ASP A 249 6.45 15.98 -9.48
CA ASP A 249 7.73 15.48 -10.02
C ASP A 249 7.85 13.93 -9.96
N ALA A 250 6.87 13.24 -9.39
CA ALA A 250 6.88 11.79 -9.27
C ALA A 250 7.16 11.04 -10.60
N PRO A 251 6.68 11.51 -11.78
CA PRO A 251 7.04 10.87 -13.05
C PRO A 251 8.54 10.87 -13.35
N ALA A 252 9.25 11.94 -13.00
CA ALA A 252 10.70 12.02 -13.19
C ALA A 252 11.43 11.09 -12.22
N ILE A 253 10.99 11.04 -10.98
CA ILE A 253 11.52 10.14 -9.94
C ILE A 253 11.36 8.71 -10.37
N TRP A 254 10.14 8.26 -10.71
CA TRP A 254 9.90 6.88 -11.08
C TRP A 254 10.70 6.43 -12.30
N ARG A 255 11.01 7.34 -13.26
CA ARG A 255 11.91 7.01 -14.39
C ARG A 255 13.33 6.71 -13.96
N SER A 256 13.78 7.19 -12.79
CA SER A 256 15.08 6.81 -12.24
C SER A 256 15.05 5.44 -11.53
N TRP A 257 13.88 5.01 -11.04
CA TRP A 257 13.69 3.77 -10.29
C TRP A 257 13.22 2.58 -11.13
N ALA A 258 12.63 2.82 -12.30
CA ALA A 258 12.12 1.75 -13.16
C ALA A 258 12.57 1.93 -14.61
N ALA A 259 12.73 0.82 -15.32
CA ALA A 259 13.20 0.82 -16.71
C ALA A 259 12.13 1.32 -17.69
N GLN A 260 10.86 1.02 -17.42
CA GLN A 260 9.70 1.37 -18.24
C GLN A 260 8.62 1.96 -17.33
N VAL A 261 8.32 3.25 -17.50
CA VAL A 261 7.32 3.96 -16.67
C VAL A 261 6.26 4.61 -17.53
N SER A 262 5.02 4.23 -17.31
CA SER A 262 3.83 4.97 -17.74
C SER A 262 3.31 5.78 -16.55
N ALA A 263 3.23 7.09 -16.70
CA ALA A 263 2.76 8.00 -15.66
C ALA A 263 1.39 8.56 -16.04
N LYS A 264 0.46 8.52 -15.12
CA LYS A 264 -0.91 9.04 -15.27
C LYS A 264 -1.30 9.89 -14.08
N ARG A 265 -2.15 10.86 -14.31
CA ARG A 265 -2.72 11.71 -13.29
C ARG A 265 -4.23 11.72 -13.45
N VAL A 266 -4.97 11.51 -12.36
CA VAL A 266 -6.44 11.42 -12.34
C VAL A 266 -7.00 12.44 -11.35
N PRO A 267 -8.24 12.91 -11.52
CA PRO A 267 -8.91 13.67 -10.47
C PRO A 267 -8.92 12.88 -9.16
N GLY A 268 -8.81 13.57 -8.04
CA GLY A 268 -8.82 12.96 -6.69
C GLY A 268 -7.60 13.32 -5.86
N GLY A 269 -7.71 13.06 -4.57
CA GLY A 269 -6.67 13.21 -3.57
C GLY A 269 -5.85 11.95 -3.37
N HIS A 270 -5.68 11.57 -2.11
CA HIS A 270 -4.81 10.46 -1.74
C HIS A 270 -5.44 9.07 -1.94
N PHE A 271 -6.73 8.92 -1.63
CA PHE A 271 -7.40 7.62 -1.57
C PHE A 271 -8.02 7.22 -2.91
N LEU A 272 -7.21 7.22 -3.97
CA LEU A 272 -7.66 7.05 -5.36
C LEU A 272 -8.58 5.85 -5.63
N PRO A 273 -8.40 4.67 -5.02
CA PRO A 273 -9.32 3.56 -5.26
C PRO A 273 -10.76 3.83 -4.83
N GLU A 274 -10.96 4.70 -3.84
CA GLU A 274 -12.28 5.10 -3.33
C GLU A 274 -12.73 6.48 -3.85
N GLU A 275 -11.82 7.44 -4.01
CA GLU A 275 -12.15 8.78 -4.51
C GLU A 275 -12.40 8.84 -6.02
N ALA A 276 -11.71 8.01 -6.80
CA ALA A 276 -11.72 8.08 -8.25
C ALA A 276 -11.71 6.69 -8.93
N PRO A 277 -12.54 5.72 -8.49
CA PRO A 277 -12.54 4.37 -9.05
C PRO A 277 -12.78 4.37 -10.56
N ASP A 278 -13.68 5.21 -11.06
CA ASP A 278 -14.01 5.32 -12.50
C ASP A 278 -12.84 5.85 -13.35
N ALA A 279 -11.91 6.58 -12.76
CA ALA A 279 -10.71 7.06 -13.44
C ALA A 279 -9.53 6.09 -13.31
N VAL A 280 -9.42 5.40 -12.17
CA VAL A 280 -8.34 4.46 -11.87
C VAL A 280 -8.54 3.14 -12.59
N LEU A 281 -9.75 2.58 -12.55
CA LEU A 281 -10.06 1.26 -13.09
C LEU A 281 -9.70 1.12 -14.58
N PRO A 282 -10.06 2.02 -15.49
CA PRO A 282 -9.70 1.89 -16.91
C PRO A 282 -8.17 1.88 -17.13
N LEU A 283 -7.43 2.66 -16.34
CA LEU A 283 -5.96 2.69 -16.42
C LEU A 283 -5.33 1.38 -15.97
N LEU A 284 -5.83 0.82 -14.87
CA LEU A 284 -5.39 -0.48 -14.39
C LEU A 284 -5.76 -1.60 -15.37
N ALA A 285 -7.00 -1.64 -15.84
CA ALA A 285 -7.47 -2.65 -16.80
C ALA A 285 -6.66 -2.62 -18.10
N GLN A 286 -6.43 -1.43 -18.67
CA GLN A 286 -5.59 -1.27 -19.85
C GLN A 286 -4.15 -1.73 -19.60
N PHE A 287 -3.58 -1.36 -18.47
CA PHE A 287 -2.20 -1.68 -18.13
C PHE A 287 -1.99 -3.17 -17.85
N LEU A 288 -2.94 -3.81 -17.19
CA LEU A 288 -2.86 -5.23 -16.80
C LEU A 288 -3.22 -6.17 -17.95
N GLY A 289 -4.11 -5.77 -18.86
CA GLY A 289 -4.58 -6.59 -19.99
C GLY A 289 -3.70 -6.54 -21.26
N GLY A 290 -2.67 -5.69 -21.30
CA GLY A 290 -1.78 -5.50 -22.45
C GLY A 290 -0.64 -6.52 -22.56
#